data_1c06e3c7a96ede547073a915ccf1d86f
#
_entry.id   1c06e3c7a96ede547073a915ccf1d86f
#
_cell.length_a   1.000
_cell.length_b   1.000
_cell.length_c   1.000
_cell.angle_alpha   90.00
_cell.angle_beta   90.00
_cell.angle_gamma   90.00
#
_symmetry.space_group_name_H-M   'P 1'
#
loop_
_entity.id
_entity.type
_entity.pdbx_description
1 polymer ?
#
loop_
_entity_poly.entity_id
_entity_poly.type
_entity_poly.pdbx_seq_one_letter_code
_entity_poly.pdbx_strand_id
1 'polypeptide(L)'
;MIGKIIKHKGNKLAIEFEEEINSNFLDLLANNDDNLVKVELLDNRQMSQKQNALSHVLIADIARWSYDEPKWIEEVLKYYYEAKSGVYFEHSKATRHEATEWISFLIEFILKNDVPLEKRYQYLLENNKWFYYCLKYRKCCICGKHADVCHIEVVGMGRNRQKINHETFTFYAGCRQHHQEEHQIGTKNFLNKYQIKPVKLNVEERKKLNIGG
;
A
#
# COMPACT_ATOMS: atom_id res chain seq x y z
N MET A 1 -12.35 2.71 15.63
CA MET A 1 -13.65 3.43 15.71
C MET A 1 -14.05 3.90 14.32
N ILE A 2 -15.30 3.69 13.93
CA ILE A 2 -15.90 4.26 12.72
C ILE A 2 -16.81 5.41 13.16
N GLY A 3 -16.75 6.54 12.46
CA GLY A 3 -17.56 7.71 12.79
C GLY A 3 -18.16 8.34 11.55
N LYS A 4 -19.21 9.11 11.73
CA LYS A 4 -19.93 9.83 10.68
C LYS A 4 -19.56 11.30 10.71
N ILE A 5 -19.26 11.88 9.54
CA ILE A 5 -19.03 13.31 9.42
C ILE A 5 -20.37 14.01 9.51
N ILE A 6 -20.56 14.82 10.57
CA ILE A 6 -21.78 15.63 10.78
C ILE A 6 -21.64 17.05 10.25
N LYS A 7 -20.41 17.57 10.18
CA LYS A 7 -20.13 18.91 9.66
C LYS A 7 -18.70 19.04 9.17
N HIS A 8 -18.51 19.81 8.11
CA HIS A 8 -17.16 20.23 7.67
C HIS A 8 -17.13 21.72 7.29
N LYS A 9 -16.01 22.38 7.53
CA LYS A 9 -15.76 23.77 7.10
C LYS A 9 -14.26 23.98 6.91
N GLY A 10 -13.84 24.21 5.65
CA GLY A 10 -12.42 24.34 5.29
C GLY A 10 -11.65 23.09 5.69
N ASN A 11 -10.66 23.25 6.59
CA ASN A 11 -9.81 22.16 7.11
C ASN A 11 -10.30 21.54 8.45
N LYS A 12 -11.54 21.84 8.85
CA LYS A 12 -12.13 21.34 10.11
C LYS A 12 -13.23 20.32 9.82
N LEU A 13 -13.20 19.19 10.54
CA LEU A 13 -14.21 18.14 10.50
C LEU A 13 -14.81 17.96 11.90
N ALA A 14 -16.14 17.81 11.98
CA ALA A 14 -16.82 17.29 13.16
C ALA A 14 -17.27 15.85 12.84
N ILE A 15 -16.88 14.91 13.67
CA ILE A 15 -17.16 13.48 13.51
C ILE A 15 -17.92 13.01 14.74
N GLU A 16 -19.02 12.30 14.54
CA GLU A 16 -19.80 11.61 15.55
C GLU A 16 -19.46 10.13 15.51
N PHE A 17 -19.13 9.55 16.65
CA PHE A 17 -18.86 8.13 16.81
C PHE A 17 -20.04 7.46 17.49
N GLU A 18 -20.27 6.17 17.20
CA GLU A 18 -21.34 5.39 17.82
C GLU A 18 -21.05 5.10 19.32
N GLU A 19 -19.77 5.02 19.68
CA GLU A 19 -19.31 4.78 21.04
C GLU A 19 -18.81 6.08 21.69
N GLU A 20 -19.04 6.22 22.99
CA GLU A 20 -18.52 7.36 23.75
C GLU A 20 -16.99 7.36 23.78
N ILE A 21 -16.41 8.52 23.55
CA ILE A 21 -14.96 8.69 23.63
C ILE A 21 -14.55 8.83 25.09
N ASN A 22 -13.67 7.97 25.57
CA ASN A 22 -13.11 8.06 26.91
C ASN A 22 -12.13 9.25 27.00
N SER A 23 -12.55 10.34 27.66
CA SER A 23 -11.75 11.56 27.84
C SER A 23 -10.44 11.32 28.58
N ASN A 24 -10.46 10.49 29.63
CA ASN A 24 -9.24 10.18 30.38
C ASN A 24 -8.20 9.46 29.51
N PHE A 25 -8.66 8.64 28.56
CA PHE A 25 -7.78 7.98 27.61
C PHE A 25 -7.19 8.96 26.59
N LEU A 26 -7.96 9.95 26.15
CA LEU A 26 -7.45 11.01 25.29
C LEU A 26 -6.37 11.83 25.99
N ASP A 27 -6.60 12.22 27.24
CA ASP A 27 -5.64 12.98 28.04
C ASP A 27 -4.34 12.19 28.25
N LEU A 28 -4.46 10.86 28.49
CA LEU A 28 -3.31 9.98 28.61
C LEU A 28 -2.49 9.91 27.30
N LEU A 29 -3.16 9.81 26.16
CA LEU A 29 -2.49 9.75 24.84
C LEU A 29 -1.87 11.09 24.45
N ALA A 30 -2.48 12.20 24.83
CA ALA A 30 -1.95 13.54 24.56
C ALA A 30 -0.63 13.81 25.29
N ASN A 31 -0.44 13.20 26.48
CA ASN A 31 0.77 13.40 27.30
C ASN A 31 1.16 14.90 27.43
N ASN A 32 0.17 15.75 27.74
CA ASN A 32 0.26 17.22 27.81
C ASN A 32 0.54 17.94 26.47
N ASP A 33 0.27 17.31 25.33
CA ASP A 33 0.38 17.88 23.99
C ASP A 33 -0.96 17.70 23.25
N ASP A 34 -1.02 18.06 21.96
CA ASP A 34 -2.21 17.88 21.13
C ASP A 34 -2.47 16.39 20.79
N ASN A 35 -3.75 16.00 20.84
CA ASN A 35 -4.17 14.69 20.34
C ASN A 35 -4.16 14.65 18.80
N LEU A 36 -3.23 13.92 18.23
CA LEU A 36 -3.16 13.70 16.80
C LEU A 36 -4.01 12.50 16.37
N VAL A 37 -4.82 12.68 15.34
CA VAL A 37 -5.66 11.63 14.76
C VAL A 37 -5.38 11.47 13.28
N LYS A 38 -5.43 10.24 12.80
CA LYS A 38 -5.44 9.94 11.36
C LYS A 38 -6.88 9.64 10.94
N VAL A 39 -7.40 10.43 10.00
CA VAL A 39 -8.74 10.23 9.46
C VAL A 39 -8.64 9.65 8.05
N GLU A 40 -9.37 8.57 7.80
CA GLU A 40 -9.50 7.94 6.48
C GLU A 40 -10.98 7.98 6.05
N LEU A 41 -11.25 8.51 4.85
CA LEU A 41 -12.59 8.55 4.29
C LEU A 41 -12.89 7.24 3.58
N LEU A 42 -13.96 6.56 4.02
CA LEU A 42 -14.40 5.31 3.44
C LEU A 42 -15.24 5.57 2.18
N ASP A 43 -14.88 4.97 1.05
CA ASP A 43 -15.67 5.03 -0.18
C ASP A 43 -16.74 3.93 -0.16
N ASN A 44 -17.95 4.29 0.24
CA ASN A 44 -19.09 3.38 0.39
C ASN A 44 -19.81 3.07 -0.94
N ARG A 45 -19.33 3.59 -2.09
CA ARG A 45 -19.89 3.19 -3.38
C ARG A 45 -19.58 1.73 -3.65
N GLN A 46 -20.42 1.05 -4.40
CA GLN A 46 -20.18 -0.33 -4.79
C GLN A 46 -18.84 -0.52 -5.49
N MET A 47 -18.23 -1.68 -5.28
CA MET A 47 -17.01 -2.14 -5.96
C MET A 47 -17.09 -1.85 -7.45
N SER A 48 -16.06 -1.24 -8.01
CA SER A 48 -16.01 -0.94 -9.44
C SER A 48 -15.72 -2.19 -10.27
N GLN A 49 -16.16 -2.19 -11.54
CA GLN A 49 -15.83 -3.27 -12.48
C GLN A 49 -14.32 -3.50 -12.62
N LYS A 50 -13.51 -2.42 -12.58
CA LYS A 50 -12.04 -2.51 -12.62
C LYS A 50 -11.48 -3.23 -11.38
N GLN A 51 -11.98 -2.92 -10.19
CA GLN A 51 -11.56 -3.60 -8.96
C GLN A 51 -11.95 -5.08 -8.98
N ASN A 52 -13.17 -5.38 -9.43
CA ASN A 52 -13.65 -6.75 -9.57
C ASN A 52 -12.77 -7.55 -10.55
N ALA A 53 -12.52 -7.00 -11.74
CA ALA A 53 -11.67 -7.63 -12.73
C ALA A 53 -10.25 -7.87 -12.20
N LEU A 54 -9.66 -6.86 -11.52
CA LEU A 54 -8.33 -6.98 -10.92
C LEU A 54 -8.28 -8.08 -9.85
N SER A 55 -9.29 -8.15 -8.98
CA SER A 55 -9.40 -9.21 -7.97
C SER A 55 -9.33 -10.59 -8.60
N HIS A 56 -10.15 -10.85 -9.61
CA HIS A 56 -10.18 -12.17 -10.29
C HIS A 56 -8.88 -12.48 -11.04
N VAL A 57 -8.22 -11.48 -11.64
CA VAL A 57 -6.91 -11.67 -12.28
C VAL A 57 -5.86 -12.08 -11.26
N LEU A 58 -5.80 -11.42 -10.09
CA LEU A 58 -4.85 -11.76 -9.04
C LEU A 58 -5.10 -13.15 -8.45
N ILE A 59 -6.37 -13.51 -8.24
CA ILE A 59 -6.76 -14.86 -7.80
C ILE A 59 -6.33 -15.91 -8.83
N ALA A 60 -6.55 -15.65 -10.12
CA ALA A 60 -6.14 -16.57 -11.20
C ALA A 60 -4.60 -16.74 -11.28
N ASP A 61 -3.82 -15.67 -11.01
CA ASP A 61 -2.36 -15.77 -10.96
C ASP A 61 -1.89 -16.62 -9.76
N ILE A 62 -2.53 -16.45 -8.59
CA ILE A 62 -2.26 -17.27 -7.40
C ILE A 62 -2.64 -18.75 -7.67
N ALA A 63 -3.80 -19.00 -8.25
CA ALA A 63 -4.29 -20.34 -8.58
C ALA A 63 -3.36 -21.07 -9.55
N ARG A 64 -2.86 -20.37 -10.56
CA ARG A 64 -1.88 -20.92 -11.50
C ARG A 64 -0.55 -21.28 -10.82
N TRP A 65 -0.11 -20.44 -9.90
CA TRP A 65 1.10 -20.68 -9.12
C TRP A 65 0.97 -21.86 -8.16
N SER A 66 -0.18 -22.00 -7.50
CA SER A 66 -0.46 -23.12 -6.56
C SER A 66 -0.87 -24.42 -7.27
N TYR A 67 -1.12 -24.38 -8.58
CA TYR A 67 -1.67 -25.52 -9.36
C TYR A 67 -3.07 -25.94 -8.91
N ASP A 68 -3.86 -24.99 -8.40
CA ASP A 68 -5.23 -25.20 -7.93
C ASP A 68 -6.26 -24.48 -8.80
N GLU A 69 -7.53 -24.80 -8.61
CA GLU A 69 -8.61 -24.11 -9.30
C GLU A 69 -8.87 -22.70 -8.72
N PRO A 70 -9.09 -21.66 -9.58
CA PRO A 70 -9.30 -20.29 -9.14
C PRO A 70 -10.44 -20.13 -8.12
N LYS A 71 -11.54 -20.89 -8.28
CA LYS A 71 -12.67 -20.84 -7.36
C LYS A 71 -12.31 -21.34 -5.96
N TRP A 72 -11.53 -22.41 -5.88
CA TRP A 72 -11.04 -22.94 -4.61
C TRP A 72 -10.09 -21.96 -3.93
N ILE A 73 -9.13 -21.43 -4.68
CA ILE A 73 -8.19 -20.42 -4.18
C ILE A 73 -8.91 -19.17 -3.69
N GLU A 74 -9.95 -18.71 -4.40
CA GLU A 74 -10.75 -17.57 -3.97
C GLU A 74 -11.34 -17.81 -2.57
N GLU A 75 -11.96 -18.96 -2.33
CA GLU A 75 -12.54 -19.28 -1.02
C GLU A 75 -11.47 -19.38 0.07
N VAL A 76 -10.35 -20.04 -0.20
CA VAL A 76 -9.22 -20.13 0.75
C VAL A 76 -8.70 -18.74 1.10
N LEU A 77 -8.52 -17.86 0.11
CA LEU A 77 -8.03 -16.50 0.35
C LEU A 77 -9.03 -15.63 1.13
N LYS A 78 -10.35 -15.83 0.92
CA LYS A 78 -11.40 -15.17 1.72
C LYS A 78 -11.31 -15.57 3.19
N TYR A 79 -11.12 -16.86 3.50
CA TYR A 79 -10.89 -17.31 4.88
C TYR A 79 -9.63 -16.70 5.51
N TYR A 80 -8.52 -16.63 4.76
CA TYR A 80 -7.32 -15.97 5.26
C TYR A 80 -7.53 -14.48 5.48
N TYR A 81 -8.28 -13.82 4.61
CA TYR A 81 -8.60 -12.41 4.74
C TYR A 81 -9.48 -12.17 5.97
N GLU A 82 -10.53 -12.97 6.15
CA GLU A 82 -11.41 -12.90 7.31
C GLU A 82 -10.65 -13.13 8.62
N ALA A 83 -9.80 -14.14 8.68
CA ALA A 83 -8.96 -14.42 9.85
C ALA A 83 -8.01 -13.25 10.20
N LYS A 84 -7.58 -12.46 9.20
CA LYS A 84 -6.69 -11.32 9.38
C LYS A 84 -7.43 -10.02 9.70
N SER A 85 -8.56 -9.77 9.05
CA SER A 85 -9.31 -8.51 9.09
C SER A 85 -10.51 -8.53 10.02
N GLY A 86 -11.00 -9.73 10.39
CA GLY A 86 -12.27 -9.91 11.09
C GLY A 86 -13.50 -9.74 10.20
N VAL A 87 -13.34 -9.53 8.89
CA VAL A 87 -14.45 -9.26 7.95
C VAL A 87 -14.38 -10.23 6.78
N TYR A 88 -15.50 -10.94 6.52
CA TYR A 88 -15.63 -11.78 5.34
C TYR A 88 -15.86 -10.94 4.09
N PHE A 89 -15.10 -11.21 3.02
CA PHE A 89 -15.20 -10.47 1.77
C PHE A 89 -16.17 -11.13 0.79
N GLU A 90 -17.11 -10.34 0.27
CA GLU A 90 -18.09 -10.80 -0.73
C GLU A 90 -18.14 -9.83 -1.92
N HIS A 91 -17.69 -10.28 -3.11
CA HIS A 91 -17.59 -9.43 -4.31
C HIS A 91 -18.89 -8.69 -4.66
N SER A 92 -20.04 -9.35 -4.49
CA SER A 92 -21.35 -8.80 -4.86
C SER A 92 -21.83 -7.67 -3.96
N LYS A 93 -21.33 -7.62 -2.71
CA LYS A 93 -21.74 -6.65 -1.68
C LYS A 93 -20.68 -5.63 -1.35
N ALA A 94 -19.44 -5.91 -1.74
CA ALA A 94 -18.29 -5.09 -1.35
C ALA A 94 -18.40 -3.64 -1.82
N THR A 95 -18.08 -2.74 -0.93
CA THR A 95 -17.83 -1.33 -1.24
C THR A 95 -16.48 -1.15 -1.93
N ARG A 96 -16.23 0.03 -2.50
CA ARG A 96 -14.91 0.35 -3.07
C ARG A 96 -13.80 0.33 -2.05
N HIS A 97 -14.09 0.75 -0.82
CA HIS A 97 -13.13 0.68 0.28
C HIS A 97 -12.76 -0.76 0.59
N GLU A 98 -13.75 -1.62 0.85
CA GLU A 98 -13.54 -3.05 1.13
C GLU A 98 -12.83 -3.78 -0.01
N ALA A 99 -13.19 -3.46 -1.25
CA ALA A 99 -12.51 -3.98 -2.43
C ALA A 99 -11.04 -3.54 -2.50
N THR A 100 -10.73 -2.31 -2.09
CA THR A 100 -9.34 -1.82 -2.04
C THR A 100 -8.53 -2.55 -0.97
N GLU A 101 -9.10 -2.82 0.20
CA GLU A 101 -8.45 -3.60 1.26
C GLU A 101 -8.25 -5.06 0.83
N TRP A 102 -9.26 -5.68 0.23
CA TRP A 102 -9.16 -7.03 -0.34
C TRP A 102 -8.05 -7.13 -1.40
N ILE A 103 -8.04 -6.24 -2.39
CA ILE A 103 -7.02 -6.21 -3.44
C ILE A 103 -5.63 -5.99 -2.82
N SER A 104 -5.54 -5.14 -1.80
CA SER A 104 -4.29 -4.89 -1.07
C SER A 104 -3.78 -6.16 -0.38
N PHE A 105 -4.69 -6.94 0.21
CA PHE A 105 -4.37 -8.24 0.79
C PHE A 105 -3.87 -9.23 -0.27
N LEU A 106 -4.52 -9.32 -1.44
CA LEU A 106 -4.08 -10.19 -2.54
C LEU A 106 -2.68 -9.80 -3.04
N ILE A 107 -2.43 -8.51 -3.22
CA ILE A 107 -1.12 -7.99 -3.62
C ILE A 107 -0.06 -8.35 -2.56
N GLU A 108 -0.37 -8.15 -1.29
CA GLU A 108 0.52 -8.52 -0.19
C GLU A 108 0.83 -10.01 -0.19
N PHE A 109 -0.18 -10.87 -0.38
CA PHE A 109 -0.02 -12.32 -0.48
C PHE A 109 0.92 -12.70 -1.63
N ILE A 110 0.70 -12.14 -2.81
CA ILE A 110 1.50 -12.37 -4.02
C ILE A 110 2.98 -12.02 -3.78
N LEU A 111 3.24 -10.83 -3.25
CA LEU A 111 4.62 -10.34 -3.04
C LEU A 111 5.33 -11.10 -1.92
N LYS A 112 4.60 -11.50 -0.88
CA LYS A 112 5.13 -12.26 0.25
C LYS A 112 5.53 -13.69 -0.14
N ASN A 113 4.76 -14.32 -1.02
CA ASN A 113 4.94 -15.72 -1.41
C ASN A 113 5.65 -15.90 -2.75
N ASP A 114 6.21 -14.83 -3.33
CA ASP A 114 6.91 -14.85 -4.61
C ASP A 114 6.07 -15.41 -5.77
N VAL A 115 4.76 -15.19 -5.75
CA VAL A 115 3.88 -15.57 -6.84
C VAL A 115 4.28 -14.82 -8.11
N PRO A 116 4.60 -15.54 -9.21
CA PRO A 116 4.97 -14.89 -10.47
C PRO A 116 3.79 -14.09 -11.01
N LEU A 117 3.98 -12.79 -11.17
CA LEU A 117 3.01 -11.94 -11.87
C LEU A 117 3.38 -11.91 -13.34
N GLU A 118 2.44 -12.26 -14.20
CA GLU A 118 2.60 -12.03 -15.63
C GLU A 118 2.61 -10.53 -15.94
N LYS A 119 3.00 -10.11 -17.17
CA LYS A 119 3.19 -8.71 -17.62
C LYS A 119 1.95 -7.78 -17.49
N ARG A 120 1.06 -8.03 -16.55
CA ARG A 120 -0.20 -7.31 -16.34
C ARG A 120 -0.12 -6.23 -15.25
N TYR A 121 1.09 -5.80 -14.91
CA TYR A 121 1.35 -4.83 -13.85
C TYR A 121 0.64 -3.47 -14.01
N GLN A 122 0.19 -3.12 -15.21
CA GLN A 122 -0.46 -1.83 -15.46
C GLN A 122 -1.69 -1.61 -14.57
N TYR A 123 -2.46 -2.66 -14.28
CA TYR A 123 -3.63 -2.56 -13.40
C TYR A 123 -3.27 -2.37 -11.93
N LEU A 124 -2.07 -2.81 -11.51
CA LEU A 124 -1.58 -2.65 -10.15
C LEU A 124 -1.07 -1.23 -9.88
N LEU A 125 -0.62 -0.52 -10.92
CA LEU A 125 -0.11 0.85 -10.81
C LEU A 125 -1.20 1.86 -10.36
N GLU A 126 -2.47 1.52 -10.56
CA GLU A 126 -3.60 2.33 -10.06
C GLU A 126 -3.80 2.15 -8.54
N ASN A 127 -3.31 1.04 -7.94
CA ASN A 127 -3.41 0.80 -6.51
C ASN A 127 -2.31 1.56 -5.76
N ASN A 128 -2.70 2.49 -4.89
CA ASN A 128 -1.77 3.33 -4.13
C ASN A 128 -0.85 2.54 -3.18
N LYS A 129 -1.24 1.31 -2.80
CA LYS A 129 -0.45 0.45 -1.90
C LYS A 129 0.57 -0.43 -2.64
N TRP A 130 0.47 -0.57 -3.98
CA TRP A 130 1.40 -1.39 -4.77
C TRP A 130 2.86 -1.03 -4.52
N PHE A 131 3.21 0.24 -4.71
CA PHE A 131 4.59 0.69 -4.57
C PHE A 131 5.12 0.55 -3.15
N TYR A 132 4.25 0.75 -2.13
CA TYR A 132 4.59 0.50 -0.73
C TYR A 132 4.89 -0.97 -0.47
N TYR A 133 4.07 -1.88 -0.96
CA TYR A 133 4.30 -3.32 -0.79
C TYR A 133 5.54 -3.79 -1.55
N CYS A 134 5.82 -3.24 -2.73
CA CYS A 134 7.08 -3.51 -3.44
C CYS A 134 8.31 -3.12 -2.59
N LEU A 135 8.26 -1.99 -1.91
CA LEU A 135 9.31 -1.59 -0.95
C LEU A 135 9.39 -2.56 0.23
N LYS A 136 8.24 -2.90 0.83
CA LYS A 136 8.14 -3.78 2.00
C LYS A 136 8.72 -5.16 1.73
N TYR A 137 8.45 -5.73 0.57
CA TYR A 137 8.88 -7.09 0.20
C TYR A 137 10.12 -7.11 -0.68
N ARG A 138 10.78 -5.97 -0.88
CA ARG A 138 11.99 -5.87 -1.71
C ARG A 138 11.81 -6.45 -3.11
N LYS A 139 10.68 -6.14 -3.75
CA LYS A 139 10.36 -6.53 -5.11
C LYS A 139 10.36 -5.33 -6.03
N CYS A 140 11.03 -5.46 -7.16
CA CYS A 140 11.06 -4.41 -8.17
C CYS A 140 9.64 -4.11 -8.66
N CYS A 141 9.20 -2.87 -8.53
CA CYS A 141 7.85 -2.46 -8.91
C CYS A 141 7.59 -2.55 -10.43
N ILE A 142 8.62 -2.84 -11.22
CA ILE A 142 8.55 -2.97 -12.69
C ILE A 142 8.58 -4.44 -13.13
N CYS A 143 9.49 -5.26 -12.60
CA CYS A 143 9.69 -6.63 -13.07
C CYS A 143 9.57 -7.71 -11.99
N GLY A 144 9.24 -7.37 -10.75
CA GLY A 144 9.06 -8.32 -9.65
C GLY A 144 10.33 -8.97 -9.11
N LYS A 145 11.50 -8.78 -9.72
CA LYS A 145 12.77 -9.31 -9.22
C LYS A 145 13.15 -8.65 -7.89
N HIS A 146 14.09 -9.26 -7.16
CA HIS A 146 14.64 -8.64 -5.95
C HIS A 146 15.11 -7.21 -6.21
N ALA A 147 14.80 -6.30 -5.28
CA ALA A 147 15.03 -4.87 -5.43
C ALA A 147 15.64 -4.23 -4.19
N ASP A 148 16.42 -3.19 -4.47
CA ASP A 148 16.88 -2.24 -3.47
C ASP A 148 15.86 -1.11 -3.30
N VAL A 149 15.99 -0.37 -2.18
CA VAL A 149 15.24 0.88 -1.98
C VAL A 149 16.01 2.00 -2.66
N CYS A 150 15.38 2.57 -3.67
CA CYS A 150 15.94 3.68 -4.43
C CYS A 150 15.33 5.01 -3.94
N HIS A 151 16.19 6.01 -3.75
CA HIS A 151 15.77 7.37 -3.42
C HIS A 151 15.48 8.12 -4.73
N ILE A 152 14.43 8.92 -4.73
CA ILE A 152 14.12 9.80 -5.86
C ILE A 152 14.97 11.07 -5.81
N GLU A 153 15.09 11.64 -4.62
CA GLU A 153 15.89 12.84 -4.38
C GLU A 153 17.38 12.48 -4.28
N VAL A 154 18.21 13.30 -4.93
CA VAL A 154 19.66 13.07 -4.96
C VAL A 154 20.26 13.23 -3.58
N VAL A 155 20.80 12.17 -3.05
CA VAL A 155 21.67 12.19 -1.87
C VAL A 155 23.06 12.62 -2.35
N GLY A 156 23.45 13.87 -2.14
CA GLY A 156 24.73 14.40 -2.62
C GLY A 156 25.93 13.48 -2.35
N MET A 157 26.92 13.49 -3.24
CA MET A 157 28.12 12.67 -3.13
C MET A 157 28.84 12.90 -1.79
N GLY A 158 29.31 11.81 -1.14
CA GLY A 158 30.07 11.85 0.11
C GLY A 158 29.23 11.91 1.39
N ARG A 159 27.90 11.95 1.32
CA ARG A 159 27.06 11.90 2.52
C ARG A 159 26.78 10.45 2.93
N ASN A 160 26.93 10.18 4.23
CA ASN A 160 26.58 8.89 4.79
C ASN A 160 25.05 8.73 4.78
N ARG A 161 24.54 7.85 3.91
CA ARG A 161 23.10 7.58 3.72
C ARG A 161 22.37 7.16 4.99
N GLN A 162 23.07 6.60 5.96
CA GLN A 162 22.50 6.21 7.26
C GLN A 162 22.26 7.39 8.21
N LYS A 163 22.94 8.53 7.98
CA LYS A 163 22.88 9.72 8.85
C LYS A 163 22.07 10.88 8.26
N ILE A 164 21.39 10.67 7.14
CA ILE A 164 20.60 11.69 6.48
C ILE A 164 19.19 11.70 7.07
N ASN A 165 18.61 12.89 7.24
CA ASN A 165 17.18 13.01 7.54
C ASN A 165 16.36 12.62 6.30
N HIS A 166 15.73 11.44 6.36
CA HIS A 166 14.93 10.87 5.29
C HIS A 166 13.47 11.37 5.25
N GLU A 167 13.08 12.33 6.08
CA GLU A 167 11.69 12.84 6.15
C GLU A 167 11.21 13.51 4.87
N THR A 168 12.13 14.10 4.12
CA THR A 168 11.82 14.78 2.86
C THR A 168 11.93 13.89 1.63
N PHE A 169 12.46 12.68 1.81
CA PHE A 169 12.72 11.77 0.70
C PHE A 169 11.51 10.91 0.34
N THR A 170 11.43 10.59 -0.94
CA THR A 170 10.50 9.61 -1.47
C THR A 170 11.25 8.42 -2.08
N PHE A 171 10.59 7.26 -2.11
CA PHE A 171 11.25 5.99 -2.39
C PHE A 171 10.47 5.17 -3.41
N TYR A 172 11.20 4.31 -4.14
CA TYR A 172 10.61 3.22 -4.90
C TYR A 172 11.50 1.97 -4.80
N ALA A 173 10.93 0.79 -5.12
CA ALA A 173 11.67 -0.46 -5.17
C ALA A 173 12.15 -0.73 -6.60
N GLY A 174 13.47 -0.69 -6.85
CA GLY A 174 14.07 -0.92 -8.16
C GLY A 174 15.14 -2.01 -8.11
N CYS A 175 15.10 -2.98 -9.04
CA CYS A 175 16.22 -3.89 -9.21
C CYS A 175 17.42 -3.16 -9.82
N ARG A 176 18.61 -3.74 -9.72
CA ARG A 176 19.84 -3.12 -10.21
C ARG A 176 19.76 -2.65 -11.67
N GLN A 177 19.11 -3.44 -12.55
CA GLN A 177 18.92 -3.11 -13.95
C GLN A 177 18.04 -1.85 -14.12
N HIS A 178 16.89 -1.78 -13.46
CA HIS A 178 16.00 -0.61 -13.56
C HIS A 178 16.56 0.63 -12.84
N HIS A 179 17.32 0.45 -11.77
CA HIS A 179 18.02 1.55 -11.11
C HIS A 179 19.15 2.13 -12.01
N GLN A 180 19.88 1.28 -12.75
CA GLN A 180 20.84 1.77 -13.74
C GLN A 180 20.15 2.51 -14.90
N GLU A 181 19.02 2.00 -15.37
CA GLU A 181 18.23 2.67 -16.41
C GLU A 181 17.75 4.06 -15.93
N GLU A 182 17.31 4.19 -14.67
CA GLU A 182 16.94 5.48 -14.08
C GLU A 182 18.09 6.49 -14.22
N HIS A 183 19.32 6.07 -13.86
CA HIS A 183 20.50 6.94 -14.01
C HIS A 183 20.81 7.32 -15.46
N GLN A 184 20.48 6.46 -16.43
CA GLN A 184 20.74 6.72 -17.85
C GLN A 184 19.73 7.71 -18.45
N ILE A 185 18.44 7.54 -18.17
CA ILE A 185 17.38 8.35 -18.79
C ILE A 185 16.90 9.51 -17.92
N GLY A 186 17.36 9.57 -16.67
CA GLY A 186 16.99 10.55 -15.65
C GLY A 186 15.68 10.21 -14.95
N THR A 187 15.62 10.54 -13.65
CA THR A 187 14.53 10.17 -12.72
C THR A 187 13.14 10.55 -13.26
N LYS A 188 12.97 11.79 -13.76
CA LYS A 188 11.65 12.25 -14.27
C LYS A 188 11.15 11.40 -15.44
N ASN A 189 12.02 11.12 -16.41
CA ASN A 189 11.66 10.30 -17.58
C ASN A 189 11.38 8.85 -17.18
N PHE A 190 12.16 8.32 -16.24
CA PHE A 190 12.00 6.98 -15.70
C PHE A 190 10.65 6.80 -14.98
N LEU A 191 10.33 7.71 -14.06
CA LEU A 191 9.04 7.68 -13.35
C LEU A 191 7.86 7.75 -14.32
N ASN A 192 7.93 8.61 -15.32
CA ASN A 192 6.87 8.75 -16.34
C ASN A 192 6.77 7.49 -17.21
N LYS A 193 7.90 6.92 -17.65
CA LYS A 193 7.94 5.71 -18.49
C LYS A 193 7.23 4.53 -17.82
N TYR A 194 7.47 4.33 -16.54
CA TYR A 194 6.94 3.21 -15.77
C TYR A 194 5.76 3.58 -14.87
N GLN A 195 5.26 4.82 -14.96
CA GLN A 195 4.15 5.34 -14.15
C GLN A 195 4.35 5.11 -12.63
N ILE A 196 5.60 5.20 -12.18
CA ILE A 196 5.94 4.96 -10.78
C ILE A 196 5.45 6.13 -9.93
N LYS A 197 4.73 5.79 -8.85
CA LYS A 197 4.33 6.75 -7.81
C LYS A 197 5.28 6.57 -6.62
N PRO A 198 6.23 7.50 -6.40
CA PRO A 198 7.13 7.42 -5.27
C PRO A 198 6.38 7.43 -3.94
N VAL A 199 6.88 6.65 -2.98
CA VAL A 199 6.25 6.50 -1.66
C VAL A 199 6.99 7.34 -0.64
N LYS A 200 6.25 8.18 0.08
CA LYS A 200 6.74 8.86 1.26
C LYS A 200 6.50 7.97 2.47
N LEU A 201 7.55 7.68 3.21
CA LEU A 201 7.50 6.78 4.37
C LEU A 201 7.58 7.58 5.66
N ASN A 202 6.75 7.23 6.64
CA ASN A 202 6.86 7.77 7.98
C ASN A 202 8.04 7.13 8.76
N VAL A 203 8.33 7.63 9.97
CA VAL A 203 9.48 7.17 10.78
C VAL A 203 9.39 5.68 11.09
N GLU A 204 8.21 5.18 11.46
CA GLU A 204 8.01 3.76 11.80
C GLU A 204 8.18 2.84 10.59
N GLU A 205 7.66 3.26 9.42
CA GLU A 205 7.79 2.52 8.18
C GLU A 205 9.25 2.44 7.74
N ARG A 206 9.99 3.56 7.84
CA ARG A 206 11.42 3.56 7.54
C ARG A 206 12.20 2.60 8.45
N LYS A 207 11.93 2.62 9.77
CA LYS A 207 12.53 1.67 10.71
C LYS A 207 12.23 0.22 10.35
N LYS A 208 10.96 -0.11 10.05
CA LYS A 208 10.55 -1.46 9.63
C LYS A 208 11.22 -1.91 8.33
N LEU A 209 11.51 -0.99 7.44
CA LEU A 209 12.14 -1.26 6.15
C LEU A 209 13.68 -1.14 6.18
N ASN A 210 14.28 -0.85 7.35
CA ASN A 210 15.71 -0.57 7.50
C ASN A 210 16.22 0.53 6.54
N ILE A 211 15.44 1.61 6.43
CA ILE A 211 15.78 2.77 5.60
C ILE A 211 16.20 3.91 6.53
N GLY A 212 17.49 4.21 6.51
CA GLY A 212 18.09 5.22 7.38
C GLY A 212 18.20 4.77 8.84
N GLY A 213 19.21 5.26 9.52
CA GLY A 213 19.37 5.07 10.95
C GLY A 213 18.58 6.10 11.75
#